data_8105fd17141cad22704dcbeb5dc49d46
#
_entry.id   8105fd17141cad22704dcbeb5dc49d46
#
_cell.length_a   1.000
_cell.length_b   1.000
_cell.length_c   1.000
_cell.angle_alpha   90.00
_cell.angle_beta   90.00
_cell.angle_gamma   90.00
#
_symmetry.space_group_name_H-M   'P 1'
#
loop_
_entity.id
_entity.type
_entity.pdbx_description
1 polymer ?
#
loop_
_entity_poly.entity_id
_entity_poly.type
_entity_poly.pdbx_seq_one_letter_code
_entity_poly.pdbx_strand_id
1 'polypeptide(L)'
;MEIKWTDTDPATGQRRFVAADRFAGRWTFRVKASRRGDDWTAIAPTRAIWETLLEALERRYRRREGVTDADLTFVRRALADFRDPPAVAEE
;
A
#
# COMPACT_ATOMS: atom_id res chain seq x y z
N MET A 1 13.00 -0.14 3.50
CA MET A 1 12.03 -1.20 3.88
C MET A 1 11.07 -1.40 2.75
N GLU A 2 10.86 -2.65 2.39
CA GLU A 2 9.93 -2.97 1.32
C GLU A 2 8.96 -4.05 1.79
N ILE A 3 7.69 -3.85 1.53
CA ILE A 3 6.65 -4.80 1.89
C ILE A 3 5.87 -5.13 0.64
N LYS A 4 5.72 -6.41 0.35
CA LYS A 4 5.02 -6.87 -0.85
C LYS A 4 3.85 -7.76 -0.50
N TRP A 5 2.82 -7.68 -1.30
CA TRP A 5 1.66 -8.58 -1.15
C TRP A 5 0.93 -8.67 -2.48
N THR A 6 -0.14 -9.44 -2.53
CA THR A 6 -0.99 -9.51 -3.70
C THR A 6 -2.37 -9.00 -3.33
N ASP A 7 -3.05 -8.40 -4.28
CA ASP A 7 -4.45 -8.01 -4.09
C ASP A 7 -5.18 -8.17 -5.42
N THR A 8 -6.42 -7.70 -5.48
CA THR A 8 -7.20 -7.72 -6.70
C THR A 8 -7.33 -6.30 -7.20
N ASP A 9 -6.97 -6.08 -8.46
CA ASP A 9 -7.10 -4.78 -9.07
C ASP A 9 -8.59 -4.43 -9.17
N PRO A 10 -9.05 -3.35 -8.52
CA PRO A 10 -10.48 -3.04 -8.55
C PRO A 10 -10.97 -2.63 -9.93
N ALA A 11 -10.09 -2.24 -10.83
CA ALA A 11 -10.51 -1.83 -12.16
C ALA A 11 -10.73 -3.02 -13.08
N THR A 12 -9.95 -4.09 -12.93
CA THR A 12 -10.02 -5.23 -13.85
C THR A 12 -10.50 -6.51 -13.20
N GLY A 13 -10.48 -6.58 -11.87
CA GLY A 13 -10.81 -7.80 -11.15
C GLY A 13 -9.71 -8.85 -11.19
N GLN A 14 -8.54 -8.49 -11.71
CA GLN A 14 -7.44 -9.44 -11.81
C GLN A 14 -6.48 -9.31 -10.67
N ARG A 15 -5.85 -10.44 -10.33
CA ARG A 15 -4.85 -10.45 -9.27
C ARG A 15 -3.63 -9.68 -9.70
N ARG A 16 -3.03 -8.97 -8.78
CA ARG A 16 -1.81 -8.22 -9.08
C ARG A 16 -0.87 -8.25 -7.89
N PHE A 17 0.38 -7.90 -8.13
CA PHE A 17 1.39 -7.79 -7.08
C PHE A 17 1.52 -6.33 -6.69
N VAL A 18 1.62 -6.07 -5.39
CA VAL A 18 1.75 -4.71 -4.86
C VAL A 18 3.04 -4.63 -4.05
N ALA A 19 3.78 -3.55 -4.21
CA ALA A 19 4.98 -3.30 -3.40
C ALA A 19 4.88 -1.92 -2.78
N ALA A 20 5.08 -1.85 -1.48
CA ALA A 20 5.18 -0.59 -0.76
C ALA A 20 6.62 -0.45 -0.28
N ASP A 21 7.23 0.69 -0.59
CA ASP A 21 8.63 0.90 -0.29
C ASP A 21 8.79 2.20 0.48
N ARG A 22 9.56 2.15 1.57
CA ARG A 22 9.84 3.33 2.35
C ARG A 22 11.28 3.74 2.15
N PHE A 23 11.48 4.98 1.70
CA PHE A 23 12.81 5.53 1.51
C PHE A 23 12.78 6.99 1.92
N ALA A 24 13.71 7.38 2.76
CA ALA A 24 13.84 8.77 3.23
C ALA A 24 12.54 9.29 3.85
N GLY A 25 11.86 8.46 4.61
CA GLY A 25 10.62 8.84 5.30
C GLY A 25 9.40 8.92 4.43
N ARG A 26 9.50 8.46 3.19
CA ARG A 26 8.39 8.47 2.26
C ARG A 26 8.02 7.09 1.82
N TRP A 27 6.72 6.85 1.66
CA TRP A 27 6.22 5.60 1.11
C TRP A 27 5.86 5.79 -0.36
N THR A 28 6.31 4.87 -1.19
CA THR A 28 5.92 4.83 -2.60
C THR A 28 5.32 3.46 -2.87
N PHE A 29 4.42 3.41 -3.86
CA PHE A 29 3.67 2.21 -4.14
C PHE A 29 3.75 1.90 -5.62
N ARG A 30 3.83 0.62 -5.94
CA ARG A 30 3.86 0.18 -7.33
C ARG A 30 3.21 -1.18 -7.44
N VAL A 31 2.74 -1.48 -8.62
CA VAL A 31 2.03 -2.73 -8.89
C VAL A 31 2.54 -3.35 -10.16
N LYS A 32 2.35 -4.64 -10.31
CA LYS A 32 2.52 -5.31 -11.60
C LYS A 32 1.54 -6.47 -11.70
N ALA A 33 1.18 -6.79 -12.92
CA ALA A 33 0.11 -7.76 -13.16
C ALA A 33 0.58 -9.20 -13.02
N SER A 34 1.84 -9.48 -13.31
CA SER A 34 2.30 -10.86 -13.20
C SER A 34 3.70 -10.91 -12.63
N ARG A 35 4.08 -12.11 -12.21
CA ARG A 35 5.36 -12.31 -11.58
C ARG A 35 6.52 -12.18 -12.56
N ARG A 36 6.29 -12.47 -13.83
CA ARG A 36 7.32 -12.41 -14.84
C ARG A 36 6.97 -11.47 -15.92
N GLY A 37 7.96 -10.82 -16.44
CA GLY A 37 7.86 -10.08 -17.67
C GLY A 37 7.19 -8.74 -17.62
N ASP A 38 6.49 -8.44 -16.54
CA ASP A 38 5.82 -7.15 -16.43
C ASP A 38 6.65 -6.20 -15.62
N ASP A 39 6.62 -4.96 -16.01
CA ASP A 39 7.30 -3.93 -15.27
C ASP A 39 6.44 -3.41 -14.14
N TRP A 40 7.07 -2.97 -13.09
CA TRP A 40 6.38 -2.31 -12.00
C TRP A 40 5.90 -0.94 -12.46
N THR A 41 4.67 -0.60 -12.09
CA THR A 41 4.07 0.68 -12.41
C THR A 41 3.76 1.42 -11.13
N ALA A 42 4.22 2.66 -11.01
CA ALA A 42 3.94 3.47 -9.83
C ALA A 42 2.46 3.83 -9.77
N ILE A 43 1.88 3.75 -8.58
CA ILE A 43 0.49 4.13 -8.38
C ILE A 43 0.36 4.97 -7.12
N ALA A 44 -0.73 5.72 -7.06
CA ALA A 44 -1.10 6.37 -5.81
C ALA A 44 -1.83 5.35 -4.94
N PRO A 45 -1.57 5.33 -3.64
CA PRO A 45 -2.22 4.35 -2.77
C PRO A 45 -3.70 4.67 -2.58
N THR A 46 -4.49 3.61 -2.46
CA THR A 46 -5.90 3.73 -2.08
C THR A 46 -6.00 3.49 -0.59
N ARG A 47 -7.19 3.72 -0.04
CA ARG A 47 -7.43 3.41 1.37
C ARG A 47 -7.12 1.95 1.68
N ALA A 48 -7.55 1.05 0.79
CA ALA A 48 -7.30 -0.38 1.00
C ALA A 48 -5.82 -0.70 1.03
N ILE A 49 -5.03 -0.04 0.20
CA ILE A 49 -3.57 -0.25 0.18
C ILE A 49 -2.96 0.23 1.50
N TRP A 50 -3.37 1.41 1.99
CA TRP A 50 -2.89 1.90 3.27
C TRP A 50 -3.28 0.97 4.41
N GLU A 51 -4.50 0.44 4.39
CA GLU A 51 -4.97 -0.47 5.44
C GLU A 51 -4.17 -1.77 5.45
N THR A 52 -3.90 -2.32 4.28
CA THR A 52 -3.11 -3.54 4.18
C THR A 52 -1.67 -3.29 4.66
N LEU A 53 -1.10 -2.14 4.29
CA LEU A 53 0.22 -1.80 4.73
C LEU A 53 0.28 -1.66 6.26
N LEU A 54 -0.71 -0.99 6.85
CA LEU A 54 -0.73 -0.83 8.30
C LEU A 54 -0.80 -2.18 9.00
N GLU A 55 -1.65 -3.07 8.50
CA GLU A 55 -1.77 -4.41 9.06
C GLU A 55 -0.45 -5.16 9.01
N ALA A 56 0.24 -5.08 7.88
CA ALA A 56 1.52 -5.74 7.72
C ALA A 56 2.57 -5.15 8.67
N LEU A 57 2.56 -3.82 8.82
CA LEU A 57 3.51 -3.17 9.73
C LEU A 57 3.23 -3.51 11.17
N GLU A 58 1.97 -3.61 11.56
CA GLU A 58 1.62 -3.98 12.92
C GLU A 58 2.07 -5.38 13.26
N ARG A 59 1.94 -6.30 12.32
CA ARG A 59 2.44 -7.67 12.53
C ARG A 59 3.95 -7.69 12.71
N ARG A 60 4.67 -6.93 11.88
CA ARG A 60 6.13 -6.85 11.99
C ARG A 60 6.57 -6.15 13.27
N TYR A 61 5.80 -5.16 13.70
CA TYR A 61 6.11 -4.44 14.94
C TYR A 61 6.01 -5.40 16.12
N ARG A 62 4.97 -6.21 16.16
CA ARG A 62 4.80 -7.18 17.25
C ARG A 62 5.91 -8.23 17.26
N ARG A 63 6.47 -8.52 16.09
CA ARG A 63 7.58 -9.48 15.98
C ARG A 63 8.94 -8.82 16.10
N ARG A 64 8.96 -7.52 16.28
CA ARG A 64 10.19 -6.73 16.39
C ARG A 64 11.07 -6.87 15.14
N GLU A 65 10.44 -6.77 13.97
CA GLU A 65 11.12 -6.92 12.70
C GLU A 65 11.39 -5.59 12.02
N GLY A 66 11.92 -4.63 12.78
CA GLY A 66 12.40 -3.39 12.16
C GLY A 66 11.39 -2.28 11.97
N VAL A 67 10.14 -2.47 12.43
CA VAL A 67 9.14 -1.42 12.36
C VAL A 67 9.14 -0.64 13.65
N THR A 68 9.11 0.68 13.56
CA THR A 68 9.13 1.55 14.73
C THR A 68 7.76 2.18 14.98
N ASP A 69 7.59 2.77 16.16
CA ASP A 69 6.39 3.53 16.47
C ASP A 69 6.18 4.65 15.45
N ALA A 70 7.25 5.26 15.00
CA ALA A 70 7.15 6.34 14.03
C ALA A 70 6.58 5.83 12.70
N ASP A 71 6.94 4.61 12.30
CA ASP A 71 6.39 4.02 11.08
C ASP A 71 4.89 3.83 11.21
N LEU A 72 4.45 3.28 12.34
CA LEU A 72 3.03 3.07 12.56
C LEU A 72 2.27 4.38 12.61
N THR A 73 2.82 5.36 13.30
CA THR A 73 2.18 6.67 13.43
C THR A 73 2.02 7.32 12.07
N PHE A 74 3.04 7.21 11.22
CA PHE A 74 2.98 7.81 9.89
C PHE A 74 1.83 7.20 9.08
N VAL A 75 1.74 5.88 9.06
CA VAL A 75 0.71 5.22 8.25
C VAL A 75 -0.68 5.44 8.84
N ARG A 76 -0.81 5.43 10.16
CA ARG A 76 -2.09 5.71 10.80
C ARG A 76 -2.58 7.12 10.49
N ARG A 77 -1.65 8.07 10.48
CA ARG A 77 -2.01 9.45 10.13
C ARG A 77 -2.38 9.56 8.66
N ALA A 78 -1.65 8.87 7.77
CA ALA A 78 -1.99 8.88 6.36
C ALA A 78 -3.40 8.33 6.12
N LEU A 79 -3.77 7.28 6.85
CA LEU A 79 -5.13 6.74 6.77
C LEU A 79 -6.17 7.71 7.32
N ALA A 80 -5.87 8.34 8.45
CA ALA A 80 -6.82 9.29 9.06
C ALA A 80 -7.06 10.49 8.16
N ASP A 81 -6.03 10.91 7.45
CA ASP A 81 -6.13 12.06 6.56
C ASP A 81 -6.55 11.70 5.14
N PHE A 82 -6.65 10.42 4.85
CA PHE A 82 -6.95 9.99 3.48
C PHE A 82 -8.37 10.39 3.10
N ARG A 83 -8.50 10.96 1.92
CA ARG A 83 -9.81 11.30 1.37
C ARG A 83 -10.04 10.42 0.18
N ASP A 84 -11.08 9.62 0.23
CA ASP A 84 -11.45 8.82 -0.93
C ASP A 84 -11.84 9.77 -2.05
N PRO A 85 -11.51 9.42 -3.29
CA PRO A 85 -11.95 10.27 -4.39
C PRO A 85 -13.46 10.36 -4.40
N PRO A 86 -14.02 11.50 -4.75
CA PRO A 86 -15.47 11.64 -4.78
C PRO A 86 -16.04 10.63 -5.76
N ALA A 87 -17.19 10.09 -5.42
CA ALA A 87 -17.86 9.20 -6.32
C ALA A 87 -18.12 9.95 -7.60
N VAL A 88 -17.81 9.32 -8.72
CA VAL A 88 -18.08 9.95 -9.98
C VAL A 88 -19.58 9.98 -10.14
N ALA A 89 -20.09 11.15 -10.26
CA ALA A 89 -21.52 11.26 -10.42
C ALA A 89 -21.86 10.70 -11.76
N GLU A 90 -22.81 9.83 -11.73
CA GLU A 90 -23.24 9.34 -12.95
C GLU A 90 -24.35 10.07 -13.29
N GLU A 91 -24.32 10.84 -14.12
CA GLU A 91 -25.48 11.57 -14.40
C GLU A 91 -25.78 11.45 -15.72
#